data_58570af73622cb48b03d7c7987b8a0ed
#
_entry.id   58570af73622cb48b03d7c7987b8a0ed
#
_cell.length_a   1.000
_cell.length_b   1.000
_cell.length_c   1.000
_cell.angle_alpha   90.00
_cell.angle_beta   90.00
_cell.angle_gamma   90.00
#
_symmetry.space_group_name_H-M   'P 1'
#
loop_
_entity.id
_entity.type
_entity.pdbx_description
1 polymer ?
#
loop_
_entity_poly.entity_id
_entity_poly.type
_entity_poly.pdbx_seq_one_letter_code
_entity_poly.pdbx_strand_id
1 'polypeptide(L)'
;IRREVENRVNGNTQINYNIRNAITRVLSSPETNLLDQENRTVLTPEVLFQRGRSLTLDVSQLNFNDRRAVVAYVAEMLHHHKFVNGRHDPPVIFVMDEAEQIVPARGTAREKYNIERLSGKLCEITENGRQNYYGFYFVTHHSHKVNPDLVNLAATQICFKPSADDARFIKKYFPELPLDEVLKLNTGEFWMKCFISTDEQPEIFAKCKFPSLEEVN
;
A
#
# COMPACT_ATOMS: atom_id res chain seq x y z
N ILE A 1 -21.58 -5.50 -14.25
CA ILE A 1 -21.56 -4.37 -13.26
C ILE A 1 -22.11 -3.10 -13.91
N ARG A 2 -21.58 -2.63 -15.06
CA ARG A 2 -22.01 -1.41 -15.74
C ARG A 2 -23.51 -1.41 -16.03
N ARG A 3 -24.06 -2.45 -16.71
CA ARG A 3 -25.49 -2.58 -17.00
C ARG A 3 -26.37 -2.55 -15.76
N GLU A 4 -25.94 -3.17 -14.68
CA GLU A 4 -26.69 -3.21 -13.43
C GLU A 4 -26.74 -1.83 -12.75
N VAL A 5 -25.62 -1.09 -12.74
CA VAL A 5 -25.56 0.29 -12.23
C VAL A 5 -26.39 1.22 -13.11
N GLU A 6 -26.27 1.13 -14.44
CA GLU A 6 -27.07 1.90 -15.38
C GLU A 6 -28.59 1.66 -15.17
N ASN A 7 -28.99 0.42 -14.99
CA ASN A 7 -30.39 0.08 -14.73
C ASN A 7 -30.90 0.65 -13.41
N ARG A 8 -30.10 0.57 -12.34
CA ARG A 8 -30.44 1.13 -11.03
C ARG A 8 -30.51 2.66 -11.06
N VAL A 9 -29.60 3.31 -11.78
CA VAL A 9 -29.55 4.76 -11.92
C VAL A 9 -30.70 5.27 -12.75
N ASN A 10 -31.01 4.60 -13.88
CA ASN A 10 -32.06 5.01 -14.80
C ASN A 10 -33.48 4.68 -14.27
N GLY A 11 -33.62 3.62 -13.48
CA GLY A 11 -34.88 3.24 -12.84
C GLY A 11 -35.22 4.03 -11.57
N ASN A 12 -34.30 4.83 -11.03
CA ASN A 12 -34.54 5.56 -9.81
C ASN A 12 -34.85 7.04 -10.08
N THR A 13 -36.11 7.41 -9.97
CA THR A 13 -36.60 8.77 -10.19
C THR A 13 -36.11 9.79 -9.14
N GLN A 14 -35.61 9.34 -7.98
CA GLN A 14 -35.09 10.21 -6.91
C GLN A 14 -33.65 10.65 -7.12
N ILE A 15 -32.92 10.05 -8.05
CA ILE A 15 -31.54 10.44 -8.31
C ILE A 15 -31.51 11.77 -9.07
N ASN A 16 -30.87 12.77 -8.47
CA ASN A 16 -30.69 14.09 -9.07
C ASN A 16 -30.01 13.96 -10.45
N TYR A 17 -30.45 14.74 -11.41
CA TYR A 17 -29.92 14.78 -12.79
C TYR A 17 -28.39 14.93 -12.83
N ASN A 18 -27.81 15.76 -11.96
CA ASN A 18 -26.37 15.97 -11.89
C ASN A 18 -25.62 14.71 -11.44
N ILE A 19 -26.17 13.98 -10.49
CA ILE A 19 -25.62 12.71 -10.01
C ILE A 19 -25.71 11.66 -11.11
N ARG A 20 -26.83 11.58 -11.80
CA ARG A 20 -27.02 10.67 -12.95
C ARG A 20 -25.97 10.94 -14.04
N ASN A 21 -25.79 12.21 -14.42
CA ASN A 21 -24.79 12.59 -15.43
C ASN A 21 -23.35 12.30 -14.99
N ALA A 22 -23.04 12.50 -13.70
CA ALA A 22 -21.73 12.16 -13.16
C ALA A 22 -21.47 10.65 -13.22
N ILE A 23 -22.44 9.83 -12.81
CA ILE A 23 -22.35 8.36 -12.89
C ILE A 23 -22.22 7.90 -14.35
N THR A 24 -23.05 8.45 -15.26
CA THR A 24 -22.97 8.11 -16.69
C THR A 24 -21.62 8.46 -17.29
N ARG A 25 -21.04 9.62 -16.90
CA ARG A 25 -19.70 10.01 -17.36
C ARG A 25 -18.63 9.05 -16.89
N VAL A 26 -18.67 8.66 -15.62
CA VAL A 26 -17.74 7.67 -15.05
C VAL A 26 -17.88 6.33 -15.76
N LEU A 27 -19.10 5.85 -15.95
CA LEU A 27 -19.36 4.56 -16.61
C LEU A 27 -19.01 4.57 -18.12
N SER A 28 -18.96 5.74 -18.75
CA SER A 28 -18.60 5.90 -20.17
C SER A 28 -17.12 6.16 -20.39
N SER A 29 -16.34 6.28 -19.32
CA SER A 29 -14.89 6.47 -19.46
C SER A 29 -14.22 5.20 -20.02
N PRO A 30 -13.17 5.33 -20.85
CA PRO A 30 -12.41 4.19 -21.35
C PRO A 30 -11.90 3.25 -20.25
N GLU A 31 -11.56 3.83 -19.09
CA GLU A 31 -11.05 3.11 -17.91
C GLU A 31 -12.12 2.15 -17.34
N THR A 32 -13.38 2.53 -17.36
CA THR A 32 -14.48 1.68 -16.87
C THR A 32 -14.74 0.48 -17.78
N ASN A 33 -14.40 0.59 -19.07
CA ASN A 33 -14.49 -0.56 -20.00
C ASN A 33 -13.49 -1.67 -19.64
N LEU A 34 -12.40 -1.36 -18.89
CA LEU A 34 -11.45 -2.36 -18.39
C LEU A 34 -12.07 -3.26 -17.31
N LEU A 35 -13.09 -2.77 -16.60
CA LEU A 35 -13.74 -3.50 -15.51
C LEU A 35 -14.88 -4.42 -16.00
N ASP A 36 -15.34 -4.28 -17.24
CA ASP A 36 -16.56 -4.94 -17.76
C ASP A 36 -16.29 -5.95 -18.89
N GLN A 37 -15.09 -6.49 -18.99
CA GLN A 37 -14.75 -7.48 -20.02
C GLN A 37 -15.19 -8.89 -19.60
N GLU A 38 -15.99 -9.55 -20.43
CA GLU A 38 -16.70 -10.81 -20.16
C GLU A 38 -15.82 -12.03 -19.87
N ASN A 39 -14.51 -11.98 -20.07
CA ASN A 39 -13.59 -13.12 -19.90
C ASN A 39 -12.44 -12.87 -18.91
N ARG A 40 -12.61 -11.98 -17.92
CA ARG A 40 -11.55 -11.70 -16.94
C ARG A 40 -11.86 -12.30 -15.58
N THR A 41 -10.83 -12.80 -14.94
CA THR A 41 -10.90 -13.27 -13.56
C THR A 41 -11.26 -12.09 -12.65
N VAL A 42 -12.39 -12.20 -11.97
CA VAL A 42 -12.77 -11.23 -10.94
C VAL A 42 -11.83 -11.41 -9.74
N LEU A 43 -11.27 -10.30 -9.26
CA LEU A 43 -10.49 -10.32 -8.04
C LEU A 43 -11.43 -10.50 -6.85
N THR A 44 -11.47 -11.70 -6.31
CA THR A 44 -12.22 -12.02 -5.10
C THR A 44 -11.26 -12.38 -3.96
N PRO A 45 -11.67 -12.33 -2.68
CA PRO A 45 -10.84 -12.77 -1.58
C PRO A 45 -10.33 -14.20 -1.75
N GLU A 46 -11.14 -15.09 -2.33
CA GLU A 46 -10.80 -16.50 -2.57
C GLU A 46 -9.69 -16.66 -3.62
N VAL A 47 -9.60 -15.73 -4.56
CA VAL A 47 -8.52 -15.69 -5.56
C VAL A 47 -7.26 -15.06 -5.00
N LEU A 48 -7.42 -13.97 -4.23
CA LEU A 48 -6.29 -13.18 -3.73
C LEU A 48 -5.60 -13.81 -2.51
N PHE A 49 -6.36 -14.40 -1.58
CA PHE A 49 -5.85 -14.76 -0.25
C PHE A 49 -5.77 -16.26 -0.03
N GLN A 50 -5.14 -16.95 -1.00
CA GLN A 50 -4.91 -18.40 -0.91
C GLN A 50 -3.59 -18.70 -0.18
N ARG A 51 -3.63 -19.70 0.72
CA ARG A 51 -2.45 -20.14 1.46
C ARG A 51 -1.35 -20.64 0.52
N GLY A 52 -0.12 -20.18 0.76
CA GLY A 52 1.07 -20.57 -0.02
C GLY A 52 1.10 -20.01 -1.45
N ARG A 53 0.26 -19.04 -1.77
CA ARG A 53 0.22 -18.40 -3.07
C ARG A 53 0.78 -16.97 -3.01
N SER A 54 1.60 -16.63 -3.99
CA SER A 54 1.99 -15.25 -4.29
C SER A 54 1.24 -14.78 -5.54
N LEU A 55 0.72 -13.57 -5.48
CA LEU A 55 0.04 -12.91 -6.61
C LEU A 55 0.66 -11.54 -6.83
N THR A 56 0.99 -11.24 -8.07
CA THR A 56 1.45 -9.90 -8.48
C THR A 56 0.35 -9.21 -9.26
N LEU A 57 0.00 -8.01 -8.83
CA LEU A 57 -0.91 -7.11 -9.54
C LEU A 57 -0.08 -6.05 -10.26
N ASP A 58 0.10 -6.20 -11.56
CA ASP A 58 0.77 -5.18 -12.36
C ASP A 58 -0.20 -4.04 -12.69
N VAL A 59 0.05 -2.90 -12.11
CA VAL A 59 -0.72 -1.66 -12.31
C VAL A 59 0.07 -0.61 -13.10
N SER A 60 1.22 -0.97 -13.67
CA SER A 60 2.15 -0.04 -14.35
C SER A 60 1.51 0.71 -15.51
N GLN A 61 0.57 0.07 -16.21
CA GLN A 61 -0.13 0.66 -17.36
C GLN A 61 -1.31 1.58 -16.98
N LEU A 62 -1.67 1.65 -15.71
CA LEU A 62 -2.75 2.51 -15.23
C LEU A 62 -2.22 3.91 -14.92
N ASN A 63 -3.07 4.93 -15.06
CA ASN A 63 -2.78 6.26 -14.56
C ASN A 63 -2.76 6.28 -13.01
N PHE A 64 -2.21 7.33 -12.41
CA PHE A 64 -2.03 7.40 -10.96
C PHE A 64 -3.32 7.26 -10.15
N ASN A 65 -4.43 7.80 -10.62
CA ASN A 65 -5.71 7.72 -9.90
C ASN A 65 -6.26 6.29 -9.94
N ASP A 66 -6.13 5.61 -11.06
CA ASP A 66 -6.58 4.23 -11.21
C ASP A 66 -5.71 3.26 -10.43
N ARG A 67 -4.38 3.46 -10.40
CA ARG A 67 -3.47 2.70 -9.51
C ARG A 67 -3.92 2.80 -8.05
N ARG A 68 -4.17 4.02 -7.58
CA ARG A 68 -4.64 4.28 -6.22
C ARG A 68 -5.99 3.62 -5.95
N ALA A 69 -6.91 3.66 -6.92
CA ALA A 69 -8.21 3.02 -6.79
C ALA A 69 -8.09 1.48 -6.68
N VAL A 70 -7.23 0.86 -7.48
CA VAL A 70 -6.97 -0.60 -7.41
C VAL A 70 -6.36 -0.96 -6.05
N VAL A 71 -5.35 -0.22 -5.59
CA VAL A 71 -4.72 -0.47 -4.30
C VAL A 71 -5.71 -0.30 -3.15
N ALA A 72 -6.52 0.78 -3.18
CA ALA A 72 -7.58 1.00 -2.19
C ALA A 72 -8.57 -0.16 -2.16
N TYR A 73 -9.02 -0.62 -3.32
CA TYR A 73 -9.97 -1.72 -3.44
C TYR A 73 -9.41 -3.03 -2.87
N VAL A 74 -8.16 -3.37 -3.20
CA VAL A 74 -7.53 -4.61 -2.70
C VAL A 74 -7.27 -4.51 -1.18
N ALA A 75 -6.82 -3.37 -0.68
CA ALA A 75 -6.60 -3.16 0.74
C ALA A 75 -7.92 -3.24 1.55
N GLU A 76 -8.99 -2.62 1.05
CA GLU A 76 -10.32 -2.71 1.64
C GLU A 76 -10.87 -4.15 1.61
N MET A 77 -10.67 -4.86 0.51
CA MET A 77 -11.08 -6.26 0.38
C MET A 77 -10.33 -7.13 1.40
N LEU A 78 -9.02 -6.92 1.57
CA LEU A 78 -8.21 -7.61 2.58
C LEU A 78 -8.73 -7.31 3.99
N HIS A 79 -8.93 -6.03 4.30
CA HIS A 79 -9.45 -5.60 5.59
C HIS A 79 -10.82 -6.21 5.89
N HIS A 80 -11.75 -6.11 4.95
CA HIS A 80 -13.08 -6.67 5.11
C HIS A 80 -13.05 -8.20 5.29
N HIS A 81 -12.25 -8.89 4.49
CA HIS A 81 -12.12 -10.35 4.56
C HIS A 81 -11.53 -10.80 5.90
N LYS A 82 -10.52 -10.10 6.40
CA LYS A 82 -9.79 -10.46 7.62
C LYS A 82 -10.44 -9.95 8.89
N PHE A 83 -10.75 -8.66 8.92
CA PHE A 83 -11.26 -7.98 10.10
C PHE A 83 -12.77 -8.15 10.27
N VAL A 84 -13.54 -7.80 9.23
CA VAL A 84 -15.01 -7.78 9.33
C VAL A 84 -15.57 -9.20 9.35
N ASN A 85 -15.06 -10.09 8.50
CA ASN A 85 -15.54 -11.48 8.45
C ASN A 85 -14.79 -12.42 9.42
N GLY A 86 -13.80 -11.94 10.17
CA GLY A 86 -13.04 -12.72 11.14
C GLY A 86 -12.23 -13.87 10.52
N ARG A 87 -11.85 -13.78 9.25
CA ARG A 87 -11.10 -14.82 8.55
C ARG A 87 -9.60 -14.61 8.68
N HIS A 88 -9.03 -15.06 9.77
CA HIS A 88 -7.61 -14.83 10.08
C HIS A 88 -6.64 -15.72 9.29
N ASP A 89 -7.03 -16.93 8.89
CA ASP A 89 -6.21 -17.84 8.07
C ASP A 89 -6.54 -17.72 6.57
N PRO A 90 -5.56 -17.77 5.67
CA PRO A 90 -4.12 -17.68 5.91
C PRO A 90 -3.65 -16.27 6.26
N PRO A 91 -2.47 -16.09 6.92
CA PRO A 91 -1.87 -14.78 7.04
C PRO A 91 -1.54 -14.21 5.66
N VAL A 92 -1.69 -12.90 5.49
CA VAL A 92 -1.49 -12.21 4.21
C VAL A 92 -0.49 -11.08 4.39
N ILE A 93 0.47 -10.99 3.47
CA ILE A 93 1.39 -9.87 3.36
C ILE A 93 1.08 -9.14 2.06
N PHE A 94 0.77 -7.86 2.17
CA PHE A 94 0.55 -6.97 1.04
C PHE A 94 1.80 -6.12 0.82
N VAL A 95 2.51 -6.37 -0.29
CA VAL A 95 3.72 -5.62 -0.65
C VAL A 95 3.36 -4.55 -1.66
N MET A 96 3.70 -3.32 -1.35
CA MET A 96 3.48 -2.16 -2.21
C MET A 96 4.83 -1.61 -2.65
N ASP A 97 5.20 -1.87 -3.89
CA ASP A 97 6.39 -1.28 -4.50
C ASP A 97 6.10 0.14 -5.00
N GLU A 98 7.13 0.97 -5.01
CA GLU A 98 7.02 2.40 -5.35
C GLU A 98 5.91 3.12 -4.57
N ALA A 99 5.86 2.89 -3.26
CA ALA A 99 4.80 3.39 -2.38
C ALA A 99 4.61 4.91 -2.48
N GLU A 100 5.65 5.67 -2.80
CA GLU A 100 5.58 7.12 -3.04
C GLU A 100 4.67 7.53 -4.20
N GLN A 101 4.41 6.63 -5.16
CA GLN A 101 3.48 6.91 -6.25
C GLN A 101 2.01 6.72 -5.83
N ILE A 102 1.79 5.81 -4.90
CA ILE A 102 0.44 5.46 -4.42
C ILE A 102 0.00 6.38 -3.29
N VAL A 103 0.87 6.55 -2.28
CA VAL A 103 0.62 7.34 -1.07
C VAL A 103 1.69 8.43 -0.89
N PRO A 104 1.75 9.41 -1.79
CA PRO A 104 2.75 10.46 -1.71
C PRO A 104 2.55 11.37 -0.49
N ALA A 105 3.65 11.93 0.02
CA ALA A 105 3.64 12.91 1.11
C ALA A 105 2.89 14.21 0.73
N ARG A 106 2.88 14.53 -0.56
CA ARG A 106 2.23 15.73 -1.10
C ARG A 106 1.60 15.39 -2.45
N GLY A 107 0.44 16.00 -2.73
CA GLY A 107 -0.22 15.94 -4.02
C GLY A 107 -0.54 17.34 -4.52
N THR A 108 -0.96 17.42 -5.77
CA THR A 108 -1.55 18.64 -6.30
C THR A 108 -2.86 18.96 -5.56
N ALA A 109 -3.29 20.23 -5.60
CA ALA A 109 -4.55 20.63 -4.95
C ALA A 109 -5.76 19.77 -5.39
N ARG A 110 -5.75 19.30 -6.66
CA ARG A 110 -6.79 18.43 -7.22
C ARG A 110 -6.74 17.00 -6.69
N GLU A 111 -5.56 16.50 -6.36
CA GLU A 111 -5.34 15.12 -5.88
C GLU A 111 -5.39 15.01 -4.36
N LYS A 112 -5.18 16.13 -3.65
CA LYS A 112 -5.00 16.17 -2.20
C LYS A 112 -6.06 15.36 -1.46
N TYR A 113 -7.32 15.59 -1.77
CA TYR A 113 -8.43 14.87 -1.11
C TYR A 113 -8.36 13.35 -1.29
N ASN A 114 -8.08 12.88 -2.50
CA ASN A 114 -8.00 11.44 -2.79
C ASN A 114 -6.79 10.80 -2.11
N ILE A 115 -5.66 11.51 -2.05
CA ILE A 115 -4.44 11.05 -1.39
C ILE A 115 -4.66 10.97 0.13
N GLU A 116 -5.21 12.01 0.74
CA GLU A 116 -5.49 12.04 2.18
C GLU A 116 -6.48 10.93 2.58
N ARG A 117 -7.53 10.72 1.79
CA ARG A 117 -8.49 9.65 2.02
C ARG A 117 -7.86 8.26 1.93
N LEU A 118 -7.08 8.00 0.88
CA LEU A 118 -6.38 6.72 0.70
C LEU A 118 -5.37 6.49 1.82
N SER A 119 -4.54 7.49 2.13
CA SER A 119 -3.54 7.40 3.18
C SER A 119 -4.17 7.14 4.55
N GLY A 120 -5.23 7.89 4.90
CA GLY A 120 -5.96 7.68 6.15
C GLY A 120 -6.55 6.27 6.24
N LYS A 121 -7.11 5.76 5.14
CA LYS A 121 -7.64 4.40 5.09
C LYS A 121 -6.55 3.34 5.23
N LEU A 122 -5.42 3.50 4.56
CA LEU A 122 -4.30 2.58 4.70
C LEU A 122 -3.69 2.62 6.11
N CYS A 123 -3.64 3.79 6.77
CA CYS A 123 -3.25 3.87 8.17
C CYS A 123 -4.20 3.05 9.06
N GLU A 124 -5.51 3.27 8.95
CA GLU A 124 -6.53 2.51 9.69
C GLU A 124 -6.38 0.98 9.49
N ILE A 125 -6.21 0.55 8.25
CA ILE A 125 -6.07 -0.86 7.92
C ILE A 125 -4.74 -1.40 8.49
N THR A 126 -3.64 -0.65 8.38
CA THR A 126 -2.32 -1.06 8.87
C THR A 126 -2.31 -1.21 10.39
N GLU A 127 -2.94 -0.31 11.14
CA GLU A 127 -3.08 -0.40 12.59
C GLU A 127 -3.77 -1.68 13.05
N ASN A 128 -4.76 -2.14 12.30
CA ASN A 128 -5.51 -3.36 12.59
C ASN A 128 -4.84 -4.64 12.10
N GLY A 129 -3.76 -4.54 11.32
CA GLY A 129 -3.17 -5.67 10.59
C GLY A 129 -2.67 -6.78 11.49
N ARG A 130 -1.89 -6.45 12.54
CA ARG A 130 -1.27 -7.43 13.43
C ARG A 130 -2.28 -8.38 14.09
N GLN A 131 -3.37 -7.85 14.58
CA GLN A 131 -4.41 -8.63 15.27
C GLN A 131 -5.22 -9.51 14.31
N ASN A 132 -5.22 -9.16 13.02
CA ASN A 132 -6.04 -9.81 12.01
C ASN A 132 -5.22 -10.59 10.98
N TYR A 133 -3.95 -10.92 11.31
CA TYR A 133 -3.06 -11.76 10.50
C TYR A 133 -2.83 -11.22 9.08
N TYR A 134 -2.69 -9.90 8.94
CA TYR A 134 -2.18 -9.31 7.71
C TYR A 134 -1.16 -8.20 8.02
N GLY A 135 -0.27 -7.96 7.08
CA GLY A 135 0.76 -6.92 7.18
C GLY A 135 0.96 -6.20 5.86
N PHE A 136 1.51 -4.99 5.95
CA PHE A 136 1.88 -4.19 4.80
C PHE A 136 3.39 -3.96 4.78
N TYR A 137 3.99 -4.14 3.60
CA TYR A 137 5.35 -3.70 3.30
C TYR A 137 5.28 -2.56 2.29
N PHE A 138 5.79 -1.41 2.68
CA PHE A 138 5.93 -0.25 1.80
C PHE A 138 7.37 -0.17 1.34
N VAL A 139 7.61 -0.39 0.05
CA VAL A 139 8.93 -0.27 -0.57
C VAL A 139 8.99 1.05 -1.32
N THR A 140 10.06 1.80 -1.13
CA THR A 140 10.23 3.11 -1.76
C THR A 140 11.69 3.42 -2.06
N HIS A 141 11.94 4.10 -3.17
CA HIS A 141 13.23 4.68 -3.50
C HIS A 141 13.42 6.08 -2.90
N HIS A 142 12.32 6.73 -2.52
CA HIS A 142 12.30 8.11 -2.05
C HIS A 142 11.47 8.25 -0.79
N SER A 143 12.05 7.93 0.35
CA SER A 143 11.36 7.95 1.65
C SER A 143 10.70 9.30 1.96
N HIS A 144 11.33 10.42 1.57
CA HIS A 144 10.79 11.77 1.77
C HIS A 144 9.52 12.06 0.94
N LYS A 145 9.22 11.23 -0.05
CA LYS A 145 8.02 11.35 -0.89
C LYS A 145 6.85 10.50 -0.43
N VAL A 146 7.04 9.59 0.52
CA VAL A 146 5.99 8.75 1.11
C VAL A 146 5.27 9.52 2.21
N ASN A 147 3.97 9.25 2.38
CA ASN A 147 3.19 9.83 3.47
C ASN A 147 3.84 9.54 4.84
N PRO A 148 4.15 10.57 5.64
CA PRO A 148 4.87 10.41 6.90
C PRO A 148 4.09 9.60 7.95
N ASP A 149 2.76 9.59 7.93
CA ASP A 149 1.96 8.84 8.89
C ASP A 149 2.16 7.33 8.70
N LEU A 150 2.23 6.87 7.44
CA LEU A 150 2.55 5.46 7.13
C LEU A 150 3.98 5.09 7.52
N VAL A 151 4.94 6.00 7.37
CA VAL A 151 6.33 5.77 7.82
C VAL A 151 6.36 5.59 9.34
N ASN A 152 5.61 6.41 10.09
CA ASN A 152 5.54 6.33 11.55
C ASN A 152 4.87 5.04 12.06
N LEU A 153 3.91 4.50 11.30
CA LEU A 153 3.21 3.26 11.67
C LEU A 153 4.05 1.99 11.43
N ALA A 154 5.13 2.09 10.65
CA ALA A 154 5.96 0.93 10.35
C ALA A 154 6.73 0.45 11.58
N ALA A 155 6.34 -0.71 12.13
CA ALA A 155 7.02 -1.34 13.27
C ALA A 155 8.44 -1.83 12.92
N THR A 156 8.68 -2.17 11.66
CA THR A 156 10.01 -2.50 11.14
C THR A 156 10.34 -1.57 9.99
N GLN A 157 11.51 -0.97 10.07
CA GLN A 157 11.99 -0.04 9.06
C GLN A 157 13.39 -0.48 8.62
N ILE A 158 13.57 -0.64 7.31
CA ILE A 158 14.82 -1.10 6.70
C ILE A 158 15.33 0.01 5.79
N CYS A 159 16.56 0.45 6.03
CA CYS A 159 17.20 1.52 5.26
C CYS A 159 18.43 0.97 4.55
N PHE A 160 18.37 0.86 3.25
CA PHE A 160 19.53 0.66 2.39
C PHE A 160 20.26 1.99 2.18
N LYS A 161 21.34 1.99 1.39
CA LYS A 161 22.06 3.22 1.07
C LYS A 161 21.12 4.25 0.43
N PRO A 162 20.78 5.34 1.12
CA PRO A 162 19.89 6.37 0.59
C PRO A 162 20.65 7.39 -0.27
N SER A 163 19.90 8.25 -0.97
CA SER A 163 20.44 9.50 -1.47
C SER A 163 20.76 10.48 -0.33
N ALA A 164 21.55 11.50 -0.59
CA ALA A 164 21.86 12.51 0.43
C ALA A 164 20.60 13.26 0.93
N ASP A 165 19.63 13.48 0.05
CA ASP A 165 18.36 14.14 0.40
C ASP A 165 17.48 13.23 1.25
N ASP A 166 17.37 11.95 0.88
CA ASP A 166 16.66 10.95 1.67
C ASP A 166 17.30 10.73 3.04
N ALA A 167 18.63 10.73 3.12
CA ALA A 167 19.35 10.58 4.39
C ALA A 167 18.95 11.65 5.42
N ARG A 168 18.76 12.90 4.99
CA ARG A 168 18.29 13.99 5.87
C ARG A 168 16.87 13.76 6.35
N PHE A 169 15.99 13.28 5.50
CA PHE A 169 14.63 12.95 5.86
C PHE A 169 14.57 11.75 6.82
N ILE A 170 15.32 10.70 6.51
CA ILE A 170 15.39 9.49 7.32
C ILE A 170 15.88 9.82 8.73
N LYS A 171 16.84 10.71 8.90
CA LYS A 171 17.35 11.15 10.22
C LYS A 171 16.25 11.72 11.12
N LYS A 172 15.21 12.30 10.55
CA LYS A 172 14.06 12.80 11.32
C LYS A 172 13.27 11.67 11.98
N TYR A 173 13.16 10.53 11.32
CA TYR A 173 12.41 9.36 11.79
C TYR A 173 13.29 8.35 12.52
N PHE A 174 14.60 8.41 12.28
CA PHE A 174 15.62 7.58 12.90
C PHE A 174 16.74 8.45 13.48
N PRO A 175 16.52 9.10 14.61
CA PRO A 175 17.52 9.98 15.21
C PRO A 175 18.84 9.25 15.51
N GLU A 176 18.76 7.95 15.82
CA GLU A 176 19.91 7.10 16.14
C GLU A 176 20.75 6.73 14.92
N LEU A 177 20.20 6.86 13.70
CA LEU A 177 20.85 6.43 12.48
C LEU A 177 22.16 7.20 12.24
N PRO A 178 23.31 6.50 12.16
CA PRO A 178 24.60 7.13 11.90
C PRO A 178 24.70 7.49 10.40
N LEU A 179 24.37 8.73 10.04
CA LEU A 179 24.29 9.16 8.63
C LEU A 179 25.55 8.88 7.84
N ASP A 180 26.72 9.08 8.45
CA ASP A 180 28.00 8.87 7.77
C ASP A 180 28.24 7.39 7.42
N GLU A 181 27.70 6.47 8.21
CA GLU A 181 27.77 5.04 7.95
C GLU A 181 26.73 4.61 6.92
N VAL A 182 25.52 5.16 7.02
CA VAL A 182 24.43 4.85 6.07
C VAL A 182 24.80 5.24 4.64
N LEU A 183 25.45 6.38 4.45
CA LEU A 183 25.89 6.83 3.13
C LEU A 183 27.06 6.00 2.57
N LYS A 184 27.73 5.22 3.42
CA LYS A 184 28.84 4.32 3.05
C LYS A 184 28.41 2.86 2.89
N LEU A 185 27.13 2.54 3.07
CA LEU A 185 26.63 1.18 2.89
C LEU A 185 26.98 0.63 1.51
N ASN A 186 27.39 -0.63 1.49
CA ASN A 186 27.63 -1.38 0.26
C ASN A 186 26.33 -2.05 -0.21
N THR A 187 26.35 -2.61 -1.42
CA THR A 187 25.24 -3.42 -1.91
C THR A 187 24.97 -4.59 -0.97
N GLY A 188 23.70 -4.75 -0.58
CA GLY A 188 23.25 -5.79 0.35
C GLY A 188 23.42 -5.45 1.83
N GLU A 189 24.06 -4.33 2.17
CA GLU A 189 24.09 -3.81 3.55
C GLU A 189 22.90 -2.88 3.80
N PHE A 190 22.36 -2.92 5.02
CA PHE A 190 21.24 -2.07 5.43
C PHE A 190 21.26 -1.84 6.95
N TRP A 191 20.60 -0.78 7.38
CA TRP A 191 20.21 -0.58 8.77
C TRP A 191 18.77 -1.01 8.97
N MET A 192 18.49 -1.67 10.07
CA MET A 192 17.16 -2.11 10.46
C MET A 192 16.82 -1.58 11.85
N LYS A 193 15.64 -1.01 11.95
CA LYS A 193 14.95 -0.70 13.20
C LYS A 193 13.72 -1.58 13.30
N CYS A 194 13.57 -2.30 14.40
CA CYS A 194 12.43 -3.20 14.62
C CYS A 194 11.98 -3.09 16.07
N PHE A 195 10.67 -2.87 16.26
CA PHE A 195 10.06 -2.97 17.57
C PHE A 195 9.78 -4.44 17.89
N ILE A 196 10.48 -4.96 18.88
CA ILE A 196 10.24 -6.28 19.44
C ILE A 196 9.50 -6.08 20.75
N SER A 197 8.32 -6.68 20.87
CA SER A 197 7.53 -6.62 22.10
C SER A 197 8.13 -7.58 23.15
N THR A 198 9.30 -7.23 23.69
CA THR A 198 9.84 -7.85 24.90
C THR A 198 10.06 -6.75 25.92
N ASP A 199 9.77 -7.03 27.18
CA ASP A 199 9.88 -6.05 28.28
C ASP A 199 11.33 -5.56 28.50
N GLU A 200 12.32 -6.30 28.02
CA GLU A 200 13.75 -5.99 28.24
C GLU A 200 14.39 -5.19 27.08
N GLN A 201 13.91 -5.37 25.84
CA GLN A 201 14.41 -4.63 24.68
C GLN A 201 13.25 -4.29 23.73
N PRO A 202 12.65 -3.12 23.87
CA PRO A 202 11.50 -2.73 23.05
C PRO A 202 11.87 -2.42 21.60
N GLU A 203 13.14 -2.21 21.32
CA GLU A 203 13.62 -1.79 20.00
C GLU A 203 15.01 -2.39 19.70
N ILE A 204 15.13 -2.98 18.51
CA ILE A 204 16.43 -3.38 17.94
C ILE A 204 16.81 -2.39 16.86
N PHE A 205 18.03 -1.85 16.97
CA PHE A 205 18.64 -1.02 15.95
C PHE A 205 19.99 -1.64 15.58
N ALA A 206 20.14 -2.14 14.35
CA ALA A 206 21.33 -2.88 13.94
C ALA A 206 21.68 -2.65 12.47
N LYS A 207 23.00 -2.67 12.19
CA LYS A 207 23.52 -2.82 10.83
C LYS A 207 23.49 -4.30 10.45
N CYS A 208 22.89 -4.60 9.33
CA CYS A 208 22.72 -5.94 8.80
C CYS A 208 23.33 -6.07 7.39
N LYS A 209 23.56 -7.31 6.97
CA LYS A 209 23.97 -7.66 5.61
C LYS A 209 23.21 -8.88 5.16
N PHE A 210 22.72 -8.89 3.93
CA PHE A 210 22.20 -10.12 3.34
C PHE A 210 23.33 -11.15 3.20
N PRO A 211 23.07 -12.43 3.50
CA PRO A 211 24.01 -13.50 3.21
C PRO A 211 24.31 -13.51 1.69
N SER A 212 25.55 -13.84 1.33
CA SER A 212 25.89 -14.09 -0.07
C SER A 212 25.15 -15.34 -0.55
N LEU A 213 24.91 -15.45 -1.87
CA LEU A 213 24.30 -16.66 -2.45
C LEU A 213 25.11 -17.92 -2.17
N GLU A 214 26.41 -17.79 -1.90
CA GLU A 214 27.31 -18.87 -1.52
C GLU A 214 27.09 -19.35 -0.06
N GLU A 215 26.54 -18.50 0.79
CA GLU A 215 26.25 -18.82 2.22
C GLU A 215 24.87 -19.43 2.43
N VAL A 216 24.04 -19.46 1.39
CA VAL A 216 22.64 -19.96 1.45
C VAL A 216 22.52 -21.42 0.92
N ASN A 217 23.60 -22.01 0.37
CA ASN A 217 23.62 -23.40 -0.15
C ASN A 217 24.12 -24.39 0.87
#